data_d244ab43958e3a72f7689e57d5236412
#
_entry.id   d244ab43958e3a72f7689e57d5236412
#
_cell.length_a   1.000
_cell.length_b   1.000
_cell.length_c   1.000
_cell.angle_alpha   90.00
_cell.angle_beta   90.00
_cell.angle_gamma   90.00
#
_symmetry.space_group_name_H-M   'P 1'
#
loop_
_entity.id
_entity.type
_entity.pdbx_description
1 polymer ?
#
loop_
_entity_poly.entity_id
_entity_poly.type
_entity_poly.pdbx_seq_one_letter_code
_entity_poly.pdbx_strand_id
1 'polypeptide(L)'
;MNIRLLIPEDYPVIDSYMQELHDLHVQGRPDLFIPASHIYSEADFREITTDGNHIALAMTDDHFIAGFIIAAFRTKSNMVTGTLIAYVDDMFVHPSYRGQKIATTLFHEMERRAK
;
A
#
# COMPACT_ATOMS: atom_id res chain seq x y z
N MET A 1 -1.11 -7.57 -17.30
CA MET A 1 -1.43 -6.83 -16.07
C MET A 1 -1.02 -5.38 -16.20
N ASN A 2 -1.73 -4.51 -15.51
CA ASN A 2 -1.48 -3.06 -15.57
C ASN A 2 -1.33 -2.49 -14.18
N ILE A 3 -0.60 -1.36 -14.09
CA ILE A 3 -0.49 -0.61 -12.85
C ILE A 3 -1.32 0.67 -13.00
N ARG A 4 -2.15 0.95 -11.99
CA ARG A 4 -2.92 2.19 -11.94
C ARG A 4 -2.91 2.77 -10.54
N LEU A 5 -3.28 4.03 -10.43
CA LEU A 5 -3.46 4.64 -9.11
C LEU A 5 -4.68 4.01 -8.43
N LEU A 6 -4.57 3.85 -7.11
CA LEU A 6 -5.75 3.52 -6.30
C LEU A 6 -6.67 4.72 -6.25
N ILE A 7 -7.96 4.45 -6.20
CA ILE A 7 -9.01 5.47 -6.10
C ILE A 7 -9.88 5.16 -4.88
N PRO A 8 -10.64 6.14 -4.36
CA PRO A 8 -11.46 5.90 -3.16
C PRO A 8 -12.42 4.72 -3.29
N GLU A 9 -12.88 4.44 -4.50
CA GLU A 9 -13.82 3.34 -4.77
C GLU A 9 -13.20 1.96 -4.56
N ASP A 10 -11.85 1.88 -4.48
CA ASP A 10 -11.15 0.64 -4.21
C ASP A 10 -11.18 0.24 -2.73
N TYR A 11 -11.71 1.09 -1.86
CA TYR A 11 -11.63 0.87 -0.42
C TYR A 11 -12.11 -0.51 0.05
N PRO A 12 -13.26 -1.03 -0.40
CA PRO A 12 -13.71 -2.34 0.09
C PRO A 12 -12.71 -3.47 -0.17
N VAL A 13 -12.06 -3.46 -1.32
CA VAL A 13 -11.06 -4.47 -1.68
C VAL A 13 -9.81 -4.28 -0.85
N ILE A 14 -9.32 -3.04 -0.75
CA ILE A 14 -8.10 -2.74 0.00
C ILE A 14 -8.29 -3.03 1.49
N ASP A 15 -9.46 -2.68 2.05
CA ASP A 15 -9.75 -2.98 3.44
C ASP A 15 -9.71 -4.49 3.70
N SER A 16 -10.28 -5.28 2.81
CA SER A 16 -10.23 -6.74 2.90
C SER A 16 -8.79 -7.26 2.88
N TYR A 17 -7.96 -6.75 1.97
CA TYR A 17 -6.56 -7.16 1.87
C TYR A 17 -5.76 -6.71 3.10
N MET A 18 -6.04 -5.52 3.62
CA MET A 18 -5.36 -5.03 4.82
C MET A 18 -5.70 -5.86 6.06
N GLN A 19 -6.95 -6.29 6.17
CA GLN A 19 -7.34 -7.18 7.26
C GLN A 19 -6.62 -8.51 7.16
N GLU A 20 -6.52 -9.08 5.97
CA GLU A 20 -5.80 -10.33 5.75
C GLU A 20 -4.32 -10.18 6.10
N LEU A 21 -3.69 -9.09 5.68
CA LEU A 21 -2.30 -8.81 5.99
C LEU A 21 -2.09 -8.67 7.49
N HIS A 22 -2.98 -7.95 8.16
CA HIS A 22 -2.91 -7.75 9.61
C HIS A 22 -3.04 -9.08 10.35
N ASP A 23 -3.98 -9.93 9.94
CA ASP A 23 -4.20 -11.23 10.56
C ASP A 23 -2.96 -12.13 10.41
N LEU A 24 -2.29 -12.08 9.26
CA LEU A 24 -1.05 -12.82 9.06
C LEU A 24 0.04 -12.36 10.03
N HIS A 25 0.15 -11.04 10.25
CA HIS A 25 1.11 -10.49 11.20
C HIS A 25 0.80 -10.91 12.63
N VAL A 26 -0.48 -10.90 13.01
CA VAL A 26 -0.90 -11.32 14.35
C VAL A 26 -0.59 -12.80 14.57
N GLN A 27 -0.86 -13.64 13.57
CA GLN A 27 -0.55 -15.07 13.67
C GLN A 27 0.95 -15.33 13.83
N GLY A 28 1.78 -14.53 13.12
CA GLY A 28 3.23 -14.66 13.21
C GLY A 28 3.80 -14.11 14.51
N ARG A 29 3.25 -13.01 15.01
CA ARG A 29 3.77 -12.32 16.19
C ARG A 29 2.61 -11.77 17.05
N PRO A 30 1.80 -12.65 17.63
CA PRO A 30 0.61 -12.22 18.37
C PRO A 30 0.92 -11.37 19.60
N ASP A 31 2.15 -11.40 20.07
CA ASP A 31 2.60 -10.58 21.19
C ASP A 31 2.84 -9.12 20.80
N LEU A 32 2.93 -8.81 19.51
CA LEU A 32 3.25 -7.47 19.03
C LEU A 32 2.08 -6.76 18.33
N PHE A 33 1.05 -7.50 17.89
CA PHE A 33 -0.04 -6.95 17.10
C PHE A 33 -1.38 -7.18 17.78
N ILE A 34 -2.23 -6.16 17.72
CA ILE A 34 -3.60 -6.25 18.22
C ILE A 34 -4.51 -6.34 17.00
N PRO A 35 -5.37 -7.39 16.90
CA PRO A 35 -6.29 -7.48 15.78
C PRO A 35 -7.23 -6.27 15.71
N ALA A 36 -7.42 -5.74 14.52
CA ALA A 36 -8.31 -4.62 14.26
C ALA A 36 -9.26 -5.00 13.13
N SER A 37 -10.45 -4.36 13.11
CA SER A 37 -11.42 -4.63 12.06
C SER A 37 -10.94 -4.15 10.69
N HIS A 38 -10.17 -3.06 10.64
CA HIS A 38 -9.51 -2.60 9.43
C HIS A 38 -8.40 -1.60 9.79
N ILE A 39 -7.43 -1.45 8.89
CA ILE A 39 -6.25 -0.62 9.14
C ILE A 39 -6.55 0.85 8.81
N TYR A 40 -7.27 1.11 7.72
CA TYR A 40 -7.68 2.45 7.33
C TYR A 40 -9.19 2.58 7.41
N SER A 41 -9.65 3.71 7.91
CA SER A 41 -11.05 4.06 7.75
C SER A 41 -11.29 4.49 6.29
N GLU A 42 -12.56 4.51 5.89
CA GLU A 42 -12.90 4.98 4.54
C GLU A 42 -12.43 6.42 4.32
N ALA A 43 -12.56 7.27 5.34
CA ALA A 43 -12.11 8.65 5.25
C ALA A 43 -10.60 8.74 5.10
N ASP A 44 -9.85 7.94 5.87
CA ASP A 44 -8.39 7.90 5.77
C ASP A 44 -7.94 7.44 4.39
N PHE A 45 -8.58 6.42 3.85
CA PHE A 45 -8.23 5.91 2.53
C PHE A 45 -8.51 6.93 1.44
N ARG A 46 -9.63 7.65 1.55
CA ARG A 46 -9.96 8.71 0.60
C ARG A 46 -8.88 9.79 0.61
N GLU A 47 -8.41 10.18 1.80
CA GLU A 47 -7.34 11.16 1.92
C GLU A 47 -6.05 10.65 1.28
N ILE A 48 -5.67 9.40 1.57
CA ILE A 48 -4.45 8.80 1.01
C ILE A 48 -4.47 8.81 -0.52
N THR A 49 -5.62 8.54 -1.12
CA THR A 49 -5.72 8.46 -2.58
C THR A 49 -5.86 9.81 -3.26
N THR A 50 -6.06 10.90 -2.52
CA THR A 50 -6.32 12.22 -3.11
C THR A 50 -5.40 13.34 -2.64
N ASP A 51 -4.59 13.14 -1.61
CA ASP A 51 -3.89 14.26 -0.96
C ASP A 51 -2.56 14.67 -1.60
N GLY A 52 -2.00 13.89 -2.47
CA GLY A 52 -0.71 14.21 -3.10
C GLY A 52 0.51 13.95 -2.24
N ASN A 53 0.34 13.57 -0.97
CA ASN A 53 1.45 13.21 -0.09
C ASN A 53 1.70 11.71 -0.06
N HIS A 54 0.96 10.97 -0.84
CA HIS A 54 1.07 9.51 -0.92
C HIS A 54 1.16 9.07 -2.36
N ILE A 55 1.80 7.91 -2.57
CA ILE A 55 1.72 7.17 -3.82
C ILE A 55 1.00 5.87 -3.50
N ALA A 56 -0.15 5.66 -4.10
CA ALA A 56 -0.94 4.46 -3.87
C ALA A 56 -1.22 3.82 -5.23
N LEU A 57 -0.66 2.65 -5.45
CA LEU A 57 -0.70 1.96 -6.75
C LEU A 57 -1.31 0.57 -6.61
N ALA A 58 -2.04 0.16 -7.63
CA ALA A 58 -2.56 -1.20 -7.73
C ALA A 58 -2.01 -1.87 -8.97
N MET A 59 -1.68 -3.15 -8.84
CA MET A 59 -1.45 -4.03 -9.97
C MET A 59 -2.75 -4.73 -10.28
N THR A 60 -3.26 -4.58 -11.48
CA THR A 60 -4.55 -5.17 -11.86
C THR A 60 -4.37 -6.22 -12.92
N ASP A 61 -5.15 -7.30 -12.79
CA ASP A 61 -5.32 -8.33 -13.81
C ASP A 61 -6.77 -8.21 -14.26
N ASP A 62 -6.97 -7.58 -15.42
CA ASP A 62 -8.28 -7.15 -15.88
C ASP A 62 -8.88 -6.16 -14.86
N HIS A 63 -9.94 -6.51 -14.14
CA HIS A 63 -10.52 -5.66 -13.10
C HIS A 63 -10.16 -6.10 -11.69
N PHE A 64 -9.39 -7.19 -11.58
CA PHE A 64 -9.03 -7.75 -10.28
C PHE A 64 -7.74 -7.10 -9.76
N ILE A 65 -7.73 -6.68 -8.50
CA ILE A 65 -6.53 -6.14 -7.88
C ILE A 65 -5.67 -7.29 -7.38
N ALA A 66 -4.56 -7.54 -8.09
CA ALA A 66 -3.63 -8.61 -7.75
C ALA A 66 -2.69 -8.23 -6.62
N GLY A 67 -2.45 -6.93 -6.43
CA GLY A 67 -1.62 -6.42 -5.36
C GLY A 67 -1.66 -4.91 -5.31
N PHE A 68 -1.12 -4.34 -4.23
CA PHE A 68 -1.05 -2.89 -4.11
C PHE A 68 0.15 -2.47 -3.27
N ILE A 69 0.53 -1.21 -3.40
CA ILE A 69 1.54 -0.57 -2.56
C ILE A 69 1.05 0.82 -2.18
N ILE A 70 1.22 1.18 -0.91
CA ILE A 70 0.92 2.52 -0.41
C ILE A 70 2.20 3.05 0.23
N ALA A 71 2.67 4.20 -0.24
CA ALA A 71 3.87 4.85 0.27
C ALA A 71 3.54 6.31 0.61
N ALA A 72 4.13 6.80 1.68
CA ALA A 72 3.98 8.19 2.10
C ALA A 72 5.26 8.96 1.82
N PHE A 73 5.12 10.21 1.38
CA PHE A 73 6.25 11.13 1.29
C PHE A 73 6.47 11.76 2.65
N ARG A 74 7.72 11.70 3.14
CA ARG A 74 8.08 12.29 4.42
C ARG A 74 9.40 13.04 4.27
N THR A 75 9.53 14.15 4.97
CA THR A 75 10.79 14.89 5.04
C THR A 75 11.65 14.27 6.13
N LYS A 76 12.90 13.94 5.78
CA LYS A 76 13.82 13.42 6.77
C LYS A 76 14.22 14.56 7.71
N SER A 77 13.90 14.42 8.99
CA SER A 77 13.99 15.53 9.95
C SER A 77 15.41 16.03 10.21
N ASN A 78 16.42 15.20 9.96
CA ASN A 78 17.82 15.58 10.19
C ASN A 78 18.52 16.05 8.91
N MET A 79 17.79 16.32 7.83
CA MET A 79 18.38 16.81 6.59
C MET A 79 18.16 18.31 6.44
N VAL A 80 19.24 19.00 6.14
CA VAL A 80 19.23 20.46 6.02
C VAL A 80 18.39 20.92 4.83
N THR A 81 18.39 20.13 3.75
CA THR A 81 17.72 20.51 2.51
C THR A 81 16.25 20.13 2.45
N GLY A 82 15.74 19.42 3.45
CA GLY A 82 14.34 19.00 3.44
C GLY A 82 13.99 18.00 2.36
N THR A 83 14.92 17.10 2.04
CA THR A 83 14.70 16.10 1.01
C THR A 83 13.51 15.20 1.34
N LEU A 84 12.59 15.05 0.39
CA LEU A 84 11.47 14.13 0.54
C LEU A 84 11.91 12.70 0.26
N ILE A 85 11.46 11.79 1.11
CA ILE A 85 11.71 10.36 0.98
C ILE A 85 10.38 9.64 0.98
N ALA A 86 10.24 8.66 0.09
CA ALA A 86 9.05 7.83 0.06
C ALA A 86 9.25 6.63 0.98
N TYR A 87 8.34 6.47 1.93
CA TYR A 87 8.33 5.32 2.84
C TYR A 87 7.17 4.42 2.50
N VAL A 88 7.47 3.13 2.30
CA VAL A 88 6.42 2.15 2.05
C VAL A 88 5.70 1.88 3.37
N ASP A 89 4.43 2.27 3.44
CA ASP A 89 3.61 2.00 4.61
C ASP A 89 3.02 0.60 4.55
N ASP A 90 2.53 0.19 3.37
CA ASP A 90 1.90 -1.12 3.19
C ASP A 90 2.13 -1.63 1.78
N MET A 91 2.29 -2.95 1.66
CA MET A 91 2.39 -3.64 0.40
C MET A 91 1.78 -5.03 0.55
N PHE A 92 0.96 -5.43 -0.40
CA PHE A 92 0.28 -6.72 -0.35
C PHE A 92 0.18 -7.31 -1.75
N VAL A 93 0.37 -8.63 -1.85
CA VAL A 93 0.13 -9.38 -3.09
C VAL A 93 -0.83 -10.51 -2.77
N HIS A 94 -1.92 -10.58 -3.53
CA HIS A 94 -2.91 -11.63 -3.34
C HIS A 94 -2.25 -13.01 -3.48
N PRO A 95 -2.61 -13.98 -2.63
CA PRO A 95 -1.95 -15.30 -2.65
C PRO A 95 -1.93 -15.99 -4.02
N SER A 96 -2.96 -15.79 -4.82
CA SER A 96 -3.05 -16.39 -6.16
C SER A 96 -2.03 -15.83 -7.15
N TYR A 97 -1.39 -14.71 -6.80
CA TYR A 97 -0.46 -14.01 -7.69
C TYR A 97 0.96 -13.95 -7.16
N ARG A 98 1.23 -14.61 -6.03
CA ARG A 98 2.58 -14.61 -5.47
C ARG A 98 3.50 -15.41 -6.37
N GLY A 99 4.77 -15.00 -6.38
CA GLY A 99 5.77 -15.61 -7.25
C GLY A 99 5.86 -15.02 -8.65
N GLN A 100 5.04 -14.00 -8.96
CA GLN A 100 5.04 -13.34 -10.27
C GLN A 100 5.73 -11.98 -10.24
N LYS A 101 6.52 -11.71 -9.20
CA LYS A 101 7.29 -10.46 -9.05
C LYS A 101 6.43 -9.20 -9.01
N ILE A 102 5.18 -9.32 -8.57
CA ILE A 102 4.28 -8.17 -8.50
C ILE A 102 4.76 -7.15 -7.48
N ALA A 103 5.20 -7.61 -6.30
CA ALA A 103 5.72 -6.70 -5.28
C ALA A 103 6.91 -5.91 -5.78
N THR A 104 7.87 -6.57 -6.44
CA THR A 104 9.04 -5.92 -7.00
C THR A 104 8.66 -4.90 -8.06
N THR A 105 7.73 -5.25 -8.93
CA THR A 105 7.27 -4.36 -10.00
C THR A 105 6.57 -3.13 -9.43
N LEU A 106 5.71 -3.32 -8.42
CA LEU A 106 5.04 -2.20 -7.76
C LEU A 106 6.05 -1.28 -7.06
N PHE A 107 7.03 -1.87 -6.38
CA PHE A 107 8.05 -1.08 -5.69
C PHE A 107 8.87 -0.24 -6.68
N HIS A 108 9.28 -0.81 -7.81
CA HIS A 108 10.05 -0.08 -8.81
C HIS A 108 9.22 1.04 -9.46
N GLU A 109 7.95 0.79 -9.70
CA GLU A 109 7.07 1.85 -10.25
C GLU A 109 6.87 2.97 -9.23
N MET A 110 6.72 2.63 -7.96
CA MET A 110 6.64 3.62 -6.89
C MET A 110 7.89 4.48 -6.85
N GLU A 111 9.08 3.85 -6.92
CA GLU A 111 10.34 4.58 -6.95
C GLU A 111 10.42 5.52 -8.16
N ARG A 112 10.01 5.06 -9.32
CA ARG A 112 10.03 5.86 -10.54
C ARG A 112 9.15 7.09 -10.41
N ARG A 113 7.97 6.94 -9.83
CA ARG A 113 7.03 8.06 -9.64
C ARG A 113 7.45 9.01 -8.52
N ALA A 114 8.26 8.53 -7.58
CA ALA A 114 8.73 9.34 -6.46
C ALA A 114 9.86 10.31 -6.82
N LYS A 115 10.49 10.10 -7.95
CA LYS A 115 11.60 10.95 -8.40
C LYS A 115 11.13 12.24 -9.05
#